data_c2477d3a1a64541c63f1d2e893c946d1
#
_entry.id   c2477d3a1a64541c63f1d2e893c946d1
#
_cell.length_a   1.000
_cell.length_b   1.000
_cell.length_c   1.000
_cell.angle_alpha   90.00
_cell.angle_beta   90.00
_cell.angle_gamma   90.00
#
_symmetry.space_group_name_H-M   'P 1'
#
loop_
_entity.id
_entity.type
_entity.pdbx_description
1 polymer ?
#
loop_
_entity_poly.entity_id
_entity_poly.type
_entity_poly.pdbx_seq_one_letter_code
_entity_poly.pdbx_strand_id
1 'polypeptide(L)'
;MIRLLCILLALALPARAEEVVAELSQTNVSITTNFAGSEILVFGAVKRTAPAPDDSDLHVIITIAGPSEPITIRRKSRVAGIWINTAAAEIDAAPSFYAVASTAPLADVLSETSDLRHRISATRLIRAIDVGEAVTELDNFTDALLRIRAGDGLYQLIEGGVRLTDATLFSTEISLPANLTEGDYATRVFLTREGMVVDSFETVIDVRKVGLERFLYNLAHDQPLIYGLLSLAIAIAAGWGAAAFFRYVRG
;
A
#
# COMPACT_ATOMS: atom_id res chain seq x y z
N MET A 1 41.71 -32.66 -16.01
CA MET A 1 41.51 -31.25 -16.34
C MET A 1 40.03 -30.87 -16.42
N ILE A 2 39.16 -31.60 -17.10
CA ILE A 2 37.71 -31.28 -17.21
C ILE A 2 36.99 -31.23 -15.85
N ARG A 3 37.31 -32.14 -14.90
CA ARG A 3 36.71 -32.15 -13.56
C ARG A 3 37.06 -30.89 -12.72
N LEU A 4 38.26 -30.35 -12.89
CA LEU A 4 38.73 -29.14 -12.21
C LEU A 4 38.03 -27.88 -12.81
N LEU A 5 37.82 -27.87 -14.12
CA LEU A 5 37.08 -26.80 -14.81
C LEU A 5 35.59 -26.75 -14.43
N CYS A 6 34.94 -27.90 -14.24
CA CYS A 6 33.55 -27.97 -13.75
C CYS A 6 33.42 -27.50 -12.30
N ILE A 7 34.40 -27.73 -11.44
CA ILE A 7 34.39 -27.24 -10.07
C ILE A 7 34.61 -25.72 -10.03
N LEU A 8 35.48 -25.19 -10.89
CA LEU A 8 35.65 -23.72 -11.00
C LEU A 8 34.41 -22.99 -11.54
N LEU A 9 33.67 -23.61 -12.43
CA LEU A 9 32.42 -23.06 -12.98
C LEU A 9 31.28 -23.10 -11.95
N ALA A 10 31.27 -24.07 -11.04
CA ALA A 10 30.25 -24.19 -9.98
C ALA A 10 30.44 -23.18 -8.83
N LEU A 11 31.60 -22.52 -8.72
CA LEU A 11 31.93 -21.51 -7.73
C LEU A 11 31.59 -20.07 -8.18
N ALA A 12 31.17 -19.87 -9.42
CA ALA A 12 30.66 -18.58 -9.91
C ALA A 12 29.21 -18.35 -9.47
N LEU A 13 28.96 -18.31 -8.16
CA LEU A 13 27.72 -17.75 -7.63
C LEU A 13 27.71 -16.27 -7.95
N PRO A 14 26.59 -15.71 -8.46
CA PRO A 14 26.49 -14.28 -8.66
C PRO A 14 26.65 -13.60 -7.31
N ALA A 15 27.78 -12.97 -7.08
CA ALA A 15 27.98 -12.11 -5.92
C ALA A 15 27.06 -10.91 -6.12
N ARG A 16 26.01 -10.76 -5.30
CA ARG A 16 25.26 -9.52 -5.24
C ARG A 16 26.19 -8.44 -4.75
N ALA A 17 26.54 -7.52 -5.62
CA ALA A 17 27.46 -6.43 -5.31
C ALA A 17 26.82 -5.35 -4.46
N GLU A 18 25.50 -5.23 -4.50
CA GLU A 18 24.68 -4.23 -3.82
C GLU A 18 23.52 -4.89 -3.10
N GLU A 19 23.26 -4.46 -1.87
CA GLU A 19 22.18 -4.90 -1.00
C GLU A 19 21.47 -3.68 -0.44
N VAL A 20 20.13 -3.64 -0.52
CA VAL A 20 19.33 -2.57 0.07
C VAL A 20 18.97 -2.91 1.51
N VAL A 21 19.19 -1.95 2.40
CA VAL A 21 18.70 -1.98 3.78
C VAL A 21 17.83 -0.76 3.99
N ALA A 22 16.59 -0.96 4.39
CA ALA A 22 15.64 0.11 4.61
C ALA A 22 14.91 -0.02 5.92
N GLU A 23 14.43 1.11 6.43
CA GLU A 23 13.63 1.20 7.63
C GLU A 23 12.54 2.26 7.46
N LEU A 24 11.50 2.18 8.28
CA LEU A 24 10.37 3.08 8.28
C LEU A 24 10.35 3.88 9.56
N SER A 25 9.93 5.15 9.50
CA SER A 25 9.75 5.97 10.70
C SER A 25 8.70 5.40 11.67
N GLN A 26 7.74 4.65 11.12
CA GLN A 26 6.73 3.95 11.90
C GLN A 26 6.26 2.70 11.15
N THR A 27 6.07 1.61 11.87
CA THR A 27 5.58 0.33 11.35
C THR A 27 4.12 0.07 11.72
N ASN A 28 3.52 0.95 12.53
CA ASN A 28 2.12 0.84 12.95
C ASN A 28 1.42 2.19 12.74
N VAL A 29 0.30 2.17 12.06
CA VAL A 29 -0.56 3.36 11.87
C VAL A 29 -1.92 3.09 12.51
N SER A 30 -2.29 3.98 13.45
CA SER A 30 -3.54 3.88 14.18
C SER A 30 -4.59 4.81 13.59
N ILE A 31 -5.64 4.27 12.99
CA ILE A 31 -6.78 5.03 12.48
C ILE A 31 -7.76 5.26 13.65
N THR A 32 -7.83 6.50 14.12
CA THR A 32 -8.82 6.95 15.12
C THR A 32 -9.96 7.70 14.42
N THR A 33 -11.02 8.03 15.16
CA THR A 33 -12.14 8.85 14.67
C THR A 33 -11.73 10.23 14.17
N ASN A 34 -10.59 10.74 14.65
CA ASN A 34 -10.04 12.05 14.27
C ASN A 34 -8.81 11.91 13.35
N PHE A 35 -8.62 10.74 12.74
CA PHE A 35 -7.49 10.52 11.84
C PHE A 35 -7.63 11.37 10.58
N ALA A 36 -6.71 12.28 10.37
CA ALA A 36 -6.67 13.19 9.22
C ALA A 36 -5.66 12.77 8.13
N GLY A 37 -5.05 11.61 8.28
CA GLY A 37 -3.94 11.12 7.48
C GLY A 37 -2.65 11.02 8.32
N SER A 38 -1.61 10.44 7.74
CA SER A 38 -0.28 10.30 8.34
C SER A 38 0.79 10.40 7.27
N GLU A 39 2.00 10.77 7.65
CA GLU A 39 3.17 10.74 6.77
C GLU A 39 4.13 9.66 7.25
N ILE A 40 4.63 8.88 6.30
CA ILE A 40 5.62 7.86 6.58
C ILE A 40 6.91 8.23 5.87
N LEU A 41 7.97 8.40 6.65
CA LEU A 41 9.32 8.51 6.14
C LEU A 41 9.88 7.10 5.93
N VAL A 42 10.23 6.80 4.69
CA VAL A 42 10.98 5.60 4.31
C VAL A 42 12.41 6.02 4.05
N PHE A 43 13.36 5.40 4.71
CA PHE A 43 14.78 5.72 4.57
C PHE A 43 15.62 4.47 4.61
N GLY A 44 16.82 4.55 4.07
CA GLY A 44 17.71 3.41 4.04
C GLY A 44 19.06 3.70 3.41
N ALA A 45 19.81 2.64 3.24
CA ALA A 45 21.14 2.69 2.67
C ALA A 45 21.39 1.54 1.70
N VAL A 46 22.23 1.81 0.72
CA VAL A 46 22.76 0.80 -0.21
C VAL A 46 24.08 0.32 0.33
N LYS A 47 24.11 -0.92 0.80
CA LYS A 47 25.31 -1.61 1.26
C LYS A 47 26.02 -2.20 0.05
N ARG A 48 27.30 -1.89 -0.11
CA ARG A 48 28.15 -2.39 -1.18
C ARG A 48 29.24 -3.27 -0.65
N THR A 49 29.47 -4.39 -1.33
CA THR A 49 30.60 -5.29 -1.09
C THR A 49 31.71 -5.13 -2.11
N ALA A 50 31.44 -4.41 -3.21
CA ALA A 50 32.40 -4.06 -4.26
C ALA A 50 32.23 -2.58 -4.64
N PRO A 51 33.24 -1.91 -5.23
CA PRO A 51 33.09 -0.58 -5.79
C PRO A 51 31.93 -0.54 -6.78
N ALA A 52 31.18 0.59 -6.76
CA ALA A 52 30.11 0.80 -7.73
C ALA A 52 30.68 0.75 -9.16
N PRO A 53 29.94 0.19 -10.13
CA PRO A 53 30.32 0.34 -11.53
C PRO A 53 30.35 1.84 -11.89
N ASP A 54 31.43 2.28 -12.52
CA ASP A 54 31.67 3.71 -12.79
C ASP A 54 30.72 4.32 -13.85
N ASP A 55 29.92 3.49 -14.54
CA ASP A 55 29.23 3.88 -15.79
C ASP A 55 27.69 3.81 -15.75
N SER A 56 27.07 3.50 -14.63
CA SER A 56 25.62 3.40 -14.57
C SER A 56 25.01 4.01 -13.31
N ASP A 57 24.04 4.89 -13.49
CA ASP A 57 23.34 5.55 -12.41
C ASP A 57 22.49 4.56 -11.60
N LEU A 58 22.60 4.63 -10.30
CA LEU A 58 21.77 3.89 -9.36
C LEU A 58 20.50 4.69 -9.08
N HIS A 59 19.37 4.02 -9.18
CA HIS A 59 18.07 4.57 -8.84
C HIS A 59 17.38 3.76 -7.77
N VAL A 60 16.47 4.41 -7.05
CA VAL A 60 15.65 3.80 -6.01
C VAL A 60 14.18 4.01 -6.34
N ILE A 61 13.41 2.94 -6.26
CA ILE A 61 11.95 2.97 -6.37
C ILE A 61 11.38 2.41 -5.08
N ILE A 62 10.43 3.12 -4.47
CA ILE A 62 9.76 2.73 -3.24
C ILE A 62 8.28 2.62 -3.53
N THR A 63 7.68 1.48 -3.15
CA THR A 63 6.24 1.27 -3.31
C THR A 63 5.60 0.92 -1.99
N ILE A 64 4.40 1.45 -1.73
CA ILE A 64 3.55 1.07 -0.61
C ILE A 64 2.21 0.60 -1.19
N ALA A 65 1.84 -0.64 -0.92
CA ALA A 65 0.60 -1.25 -1.38
C ALA A 65 -0.26 -1.67 -0.19
N GLY A 66 -1.47 -1.14 -0.08
CA GLY A 66 -2.45 -1.57 0.90
C GLY A 66 -3.09 -2.93 0.53
N PRO A 67 -3.95 -3.46 1.38
CA PRO A 67 -4.65 -4.72 1.13
C PRO A 67 -5.41 -4.67 -0.20
N SER A 68 -5.35 -5.78 -0.95
CA SER A 68 -6.03 -5.89 -2.23
C SER A 68 -7.42 -6.47 -2.06
N GLU A 69 -8.39 -5.87 -2.73
CA GLU A 69 -9.81 -6.25 -2.68
C GLU A 69 -10.40 -6.36 -4.09
N PRO A 70 -11.42 -7.23 -4.29
CA PRO A 70 -12.16 -7.25 -5.55
C PRO A 70 -13.01 -5.99 -5.68
N ILE A 71 -13.06 -5.43 -6.90
CA ILE A 71 -13.77 -4.18 -7.17
C ILE A 71 -14.62 -4.33 -8.42
N THR A 72 -15.89 -3.91 -8.36
CA THR A 72 -16.75 -3.76 -9.53
C THR A 72 -16.77 -2.31 -10.00
N ILE A 73 -16.32 -2.05 -11.22
CA ILE A 73 -16.36 -0.73 -11.85
C ILE A 73 -17.54 -0.69 -12.80
N ARG A 74 -18.33 0.40 -12.74
CA ARG A 74 -19.53 0.58 -13.55
C ARG A 74 -19.44 1.84 -14.39
N ARG A 75 -19.77 1.72 -15.68
CA ARG A 75 -19.89 2.86 -16.58
C ARG A 75 -21.33 3.31 -16.64
N LYS A 76 -21.54 4.60 -16.36
CA LYS A 76 -22.85 5.24 -16.54
C LYS A 76 -22.96 5.85 -17.93
N SER A 77 -24.12 5.72 -18.56
CA SER A 77 -24.47 6.39 -19.81
C SER A 77 -25.85 7.04 -19.69
N ARG A 78 -26.08 8.09 -20.46
CA ARG A 78 -27.37 8.78 -20.48
C ARG A 78 -28.29 8.12 -21.49
N VAL A 79 -29.36 7.48 -20.99
CA VAL A 79 -30.39 6.83 -21.81
C VAL A 79 -31.73 7.46 -21.51
N ALA A 80 -32.42 7.96 -22.54
CA ALA A 80 -33.71 8.66 -22.39
C ALA A 80 -33.72 9.80 -21.36
N GLY A 81 -32.57 10.50 -21.24
CA GLY A 81 -32.45 11.65 -20.32
C GLY A 81 -31.98 11.30 -18.89
N ILE A 82 -31.92 10.05 -18.50
CA ILE A 82 -31.46 9.58 -17.17
C ILE A 82 -30.12 8.87 -17.24
N TRP A 83 -29.33 8.94 -16.16
CA TRP A 83 -28.07 8.23 -16.04
C TRP A 83 -28.30 6.81 -15.50
N ILE A 84 -27.95 5.80 -16.29
CA ILE A 84 -28.04 4.39 -15.89
C ILE A 84 -26.68 3.69 -16.06
N ASN A 85 -26.46 2.63 -15.29
CA ASN A 85 -25.29 1.78 -15.46
C ASN A 85 -25.47 0.90 -16.72
N THR A 86 -24.64 1.11 -17.75
CA THR A 86 -24.75 0.41 -19.03
C THR A 86 -23.71 -0.67 -19.20
N ALA A 87 -22.62 -0.62 -18.44
CA ALA A 87 -21.58 -1.64 -18.44
C ALA A 87 -20.93 -1.75 -17.06
N ALA A 88 -20.38 -2.91 -16.76
CA ALA A 88 -19.62 -3.18 -15.57
C ALA A 88 -18.44 -4.10 -15.88
N ALA A 89 -17.32 -3.91 -15.18
CA ALA A 89 -16.18 -4.81 -15.19
C ALA A 89 -15.84 -5.21 -13.75
N GLU A 90 -15.50 -6.47 -13.56
CA GLU A 90 -15.03 -7.00 -12.30
C GLU A 90 -13.51 -7.08 -12.33
N ILE A 91 -12.87 -6.41 -11.35
CA ILE A 91 -11.44 -6.47 -11.09
C ILE A 91 -11.24 -7.37 -9.87
N ASP A 92 -10.55 -8.48 -10.08
CA ASP A 92 -10.36 -9.54 -9.08
C ASP A 92 -9.53 -9.05 -7.89
N ALA A 93 -8.52 -8.23 -8.14
CA ALA A 93 -7.67 -7.66 -7.09
C ALA A 93 -7.13 -6.30 -7.51
N ALA A 94 -7.40 -5.30 -6.69
CA ALA A 94 -6.78 -3.99 -6.76
C ALA A 94 -6.41 -3.52 -5.35
N PRO A 95 -5.20 -2.97 -5.13
CA PRO A 95 -4.81 -2.47 -3.81
C PRO A 95 -5.75 -1.33 -3.39
N SER A 96 -6.12 -1.31 -2.11
CA SER A 96 -6.94 -0.23 -1.53
C SER A 96 -6.21 1.11 -1.54
N PHE A 97 -4.89 1.09 -1.41
CA PHE A 97 -3.95 2.21 -1.49
C PHE A 97 -2.72 1.77 -2.28
N TYR A 98 -2.16 2.67 -3.09
CA TYR A 98 -0.89 2.42 -3.78
C TYR A 98 -0.10 3.71 -3.98
N ALA A 99 1.12 3.73 -3.50
CA ALA A 99 2.05 4.82 -3.74
C ALA A 99 3.34 4.28 -4.38
N VAL A 100 3.85 5.00 -5.38
CA VAL A 100 5.15 4.76 -6.02
C VAL A 100 5.94 6.04 -5.94
N ALA A 101 7.10 6.01 -5.29
CA ALA A 101 8.06 7.10 -5.28
C ALA A 101 9.34 6.63 -5.96
N SER A 102 9.96 7.48 -6.77
CA SER A 102 11.18 7.17 -7.51
C SER A 102 12.18 8.34 -7.49
N THR A 103 13.44 8.04 -7.75
CA THR A 103 14.51 9.06 -7.84
C THR A 103 14.44 9.90 -9.12
N ALA A 104 13.81 9.38 -10.19
CA ALA A 104 13.63 10.04 -11.49
C ALA A 104 12.32 9.52 -12.12
N PRO A 105 11.87 10.01 -13.28
CA PRO A 105 10.69 9.50 -13.94
C PRO A 105 10.71 7.99 -14.06
N LEU A 106 9.58 7.34 -13.75
CA LEU A 106 9.51 5.88 -13.65
C LEU A 106 9.89 5.19 -14.96
N ALA A 107 9.56 5.81 -16.10
CA ALA A 107 9.91 5.32 -17.43
C ALA A 107 11.43 5.30 -17.70
N ASP A 108 12.20 6.15 -17.02
CA ASP A 108 13.66 6.23 -17.20
C ASP A 108 14.40 5.24 -16.30
N VAL A 109 13.81 4.89 -15.14
CA VAL A 109 14.48 4.08 -14.10
C VAL A 109 13.99 2.63 -14.05
N LEU A 110 12.94 2.28 -14.83
CA LEU A 110 12.31 0.95 -14.80
C LEU A 110 12.01 0.46 -16.21
N SER A 111 12.61 -0.67 -16.60
CA SER A 111 12.28 -1.32 -17.87
C SER A 111 10.94 -2.07 -17.78
N GLU A 112 10.23 -2.19 -18.90
CA GLU A 112 9.00 -2.99 -19.03
C GLU A 112 9.15 -4.41 -18.50
N THR A 113 10.29 -5.05 -18.76
CA THR A 113 10.58 -6.42 -18.30
C THR A 113 10.68 -6.49 -16.77
N SER A 114 11.33 -5.50 -16.15
CA SER A 114 11.43 -5.42 -14.68
C SER A 114 10.09 -5.09 -14.05
N ASP A 115 9.31 -4.20 -14.68
CA ASP A 115 7.96 -3.87 -14.22
C ASP A 115 7.02 -5.09 -14.27
N LEU A 116 7.04 -5.85 -15.37
CA LEU A 116 6.27 -7.11 -15.50
C LEU A 116 6.65 -8.12 -14.41
N ARG A 117 7.95 -8.26 -14.12
CA ARG A 117 8.47 -9.23 -13.14
C ARG A 117 8.12 -8.85 -11.71
N HIS A 118 8.31 -7.57 -11.36
CA HIS A 118 8.20 -7.09 -9.97
C HIS A 118 6.87 -6.39 -9.69
N ARG A 119 6.05 -6.10 -10.73
CA ARG A 119 4.75 -5.44 -10.62
C ARG A 119 4.88 -4.14 -9.83
N ILE A 120 5.64 -3.19 -10.37
CA ILE A 120 5.98 -1.93 -9.72
C ILE A 120 4.97 -0.84 -10.11
N SER A 121 4.58 -0.75 -11.39
CA SER A 121 3.55 0.20 -11.81
C SER A 121 2.16 -0.19 -11.30
N ALA A 122 1.31 0.80 -11.04
CA ALA A 122 -0.05 0.57 -10.56
C ALA A 122 -0.88 -0.28 -11.52
N THR A 123 -0.67 -0.13 -12.82
CA THR A 123 -1.32 -0.93 -13.88
C THR A 123 -0.99 -2.41 -13.79
N ARG A 124 0.22 -2.76 -13.38
CA ARG A 124 0.67 -4.17 -13.27
C ARG A 124 0.19 -4.86 -11.98
N LEU A 125 -0.21 -4.08 -10.99
CA LEU A 125 -0.78 -4.61 -9.74
C LEU A 125 -2.26 -4.95 -9.86
N ILE A 126 -2.98 -4.23 -10.70
CA ILE A 126 -4.41 -4.45 -10.93
C ILE A 126 -4.57 -5.74 -11.73
N ARG A 127 -5.30 -6.69 -11.16
CA ARG A 127 -5.58 -7.96 -11.81
C ARG A 127 -7.06 -8.03 -12.18
N ALA A 128 -7.34 -7.87 -13.46
CA ALA A 128 -8.66 -8.01 -14.01
C ALA A 128 -8.80 -9.40 -14.67
N ILE A 129 -9.94 -10.05 -14.47
CA ILE A 129 -10.25 -11.32 -15.14
C ILE A 129 -10.80 -10.97 -16.53
N ASP A 130 -10.08 -11.40 -17.55
CA ASP A 130 -10.55 -11.31 -18.94
C ASP A 130 -11.68 -12.33 -19.15
N VAL A 131 -12.90 -11.86 -19.33
CA VAL A 131 -14.07 -12.66 -19.64
C VAL A 131 -14.40 -12.49 -21.14
N GLY A 132 -13.44 -12.81 -22.02
CA GLY A 132 -13.64 -12.90 -23.48
C GLY A 132 -14.14 -11.61 -24.17
N GLU A 133 -13.78 -11.39 -25.40
CA GLU A 133 -14.19 -10.35 -26.37
C GLU A 133 -14.00 -8.85 -26.03
N ALA A 134 -13.60 -8.45 -24.82
CA ALA A 134 -13.58 -7.04 -24.43
C ALA A 134 -12.25 -6.56 -23.85
N VAL A 135 -11.08 -7.01 -24.32
CA VAL A 135 -9.76 -6.54 -23.85
C VAL A 135 -9.67 -5.01 -23.85
N THR A 136 -10.11 -4.35 -24.92
CA THR A 136 -10.11 -2.88 -25.04
C THR A 136 -11.07 -2.20 -24.04
N GLU A 137 -12.19 -2.84 -23.70
CA GLU A 137 -13.10 -2.30 -22.67
C GLU A 137 -12.52 -2.44 -21.27
N LEU A 138 -11.80 -3.53 -21.00
CA LEU A 138 -11.16 -3.78 -19.72
C LEU A 138 -10.05 -2.75 -19.43
N ASP A 139 -9.24 -2.39 -20.43
CA ASP A 139 -8.24 -1.33 -20.33
C ASP A 139 -8.89 0.02 -19.95
N ASN A 140 -10.01 0.37 -20.58
CA ASN A 140 -10.76 1.58 -20.25
C ASN A 140 -11.29 1.58 -18.81
N PHE A 141 -11.71 0.44 -18.28
CA PHE A 141 -12.15 0.31 -16.87
C PHE A 141 -10.97 0.39 -15.91
N THR A 142 -9.83 -0.20 -16.25
CA THR A 142 -8.60 -0.10 -15.47
C THR A 142 -8.11 1.34 -15.40
N ASP A 143 -8.08 2.06 -16.52
CA ASP A 143 -7.72 3.48 -16.56
C ASP A 143 -8.70 4.34 -15.77
N ALA A 144 -9.99 4.02 -15.81
CA ALA A 144 -10.98 4.70 -15.00
C ALA A 144 -10.75 4.47 -13.50
N LEU A 145 -10.39 3.24 -13.08
CA LEU A 145 -10.03 2.95 -11.70
C LEU A 145 -8.83 3.76 -11.24
N LEU A 146 -7.75 3.74 -12.02
CA LEU A 146 -6.53 4.50 -11.74
C LEU A 146 -6.83 5.98 -11.56
N ARG A 147 -7.61 6.57 -12.46
CA ARG A 147 -8.00 7.98 -12.40
C ARG A 147 -8.85 8.30 -11.16
N ILE A 148 -9.82 7.45 -10.82
CA ILE A 148 -10.67 7.64 -9.62
C ILE A 148 -9.82 7.55 -8.35
N ARG A 149 -9.02 6.49 -8.23
CA ARG A 149 -8.16 6.30 -7.05
C ARG A 149 -7.11 7.40 -6.90
N ALA A 150 -6.56 7.91 -8.02
CA ALA A 150 -5.66 9.06 -7.99
C ALA A 150 -6.40 10.33 -7.55
N GLY A 151 -7.63 10.56 -8.03
CA GLY A 151 -8.46 11.68 -7.60
C GLY A 151 -8.82 11.65 -6.12
N ASP A 152 -8.97 10.47 -5.54
CA ASP A 152 -9.22 10.25 -4.11
C ASP A 152 -7.95 10.30 -3.24
N GLY A 153 -6.77 10.49 -3.87
CA GLY A 153 -5.45 10.46 -3.20
C GLY A 153 -4.99 9.07 -2.75
N LEU A 154 -5.70 8.03 -3.17
CA LEU A 154 -5.38 6.64 -2.83
C LEU A 154 -4.28 6.04 -3.70
N TYR A 155 -4.12 6.53 -4.96
CA TYR A 155 -3.04 6.14 -5.83
C TYR A 155 -2.15 7.34 -6.11
N GLN A 156 -0.87 7.20 -5.83
CA GLN A 156 0.10 8.29 -5.89
C GLN A 156 1.31 7.86 -6.71
N LEU A 157 1.72 8.71 -7.65
CA LEU A 157 2.98 8.58 -8.38
C LEU A 157 3.83 9.81 -8.07
N ILE A 158 4.96 9.61 -7.37
CA ILE A 158 5.82 10.66 -6.82
C ILE A 158 7.20 10.56 -7.49
N GLU A 159 7.27 10.94 -8.76
CA GLU A 159 8.49 10.94 -9.54
C GLU A 159 9.46 12.00 -9.03
N GLY A 160 10.73 11.64 -8.86
CA GLY A 160 11.73 12.51 -8.24
C GLY A 160 11.54 12.72 -6.73
N GLY A 161 10.59 11.99 -6.09
CA GLY A 161 10.30 12.12 -4.68
C GLY A 161 11.27 11.38 -3.75
N VAL A 162 12.07 10.47 -4.29
CA VAL A 162 13.12 9.80 -3.52
C VAL A 162 14.41 10.61 -3.64
N ARG A 163 14.90 11.09 -2.50
CA ARG A 163 16.23 11.72 -2.44
C ARG A 163 17.28 10.65 -2.26
N LEU A 164 18.24 10.59 -3.17
CA LEU A 164 19.41 9.71 -3.09
C LEU A 164 20.67 10.56 -2.91
N THR A 165 21.38 10.37 -1.80
CA THR A 165 22.61 11.10 -1.46
C THR A 165 23.82 10.19 -1.60
N ASP A 166 24.82 10.64 -2.36
CA ASP A 166 26.08 9.93 -2.61
C ASP A 166 25.85 8.47 -3.08
N ALA A 167 24.79 8.26 -3.87
CA ALA A 167 24.36 6.95 -4.32
C ALA A 167 24.26 5.89 -3.19
N THR A 168 24.15 6.32 -1.95
CA THR A 168 24.24 5.45 -0.75
C THR A 168 23.03 5.59 0.16
N LEU A 169 22.67 6.82 0.56
CA LEU A 169 21.54 7.05 1.47
C LEU A 169 20.33 7.51 0.66
N PHE A 170 19.18 6.90 0.93
CA PHE A 170 17.92 7.33 0.33
C PHE A 170 16.86 7.63 1.37
N SER A 171 15.98 8.56 1.03
CA SER A 171 14.80 8.87 1.84
C SER A 171 13.67 9.41 0.98
N THR A 172 12.44 9.13 1.39
CA THR A 172 11.22 9.70 0.82
C THR A 172 10.14 9.81 1.88
N GLU A 173 9.25 10.76 1.73
CA GLU A 173 8.05 10.93 2.54
C GLU A 173 6.83 10.57 1.70
N ILE A 174 5.98 9.67 2.22
CA ILE A 174 4.76 9.24 1.55
C ILE A 174 3.57 9.56 2.46
N SER A 175 2.63 10.34 1.93
CA SER A 175 1.43 10.73 2.66
C SER A 175 0.36 9.64 2.56
N LEU A 176 -0.12 9.19 3.69
CA LEU A 176 -1.25 8.29 3.81
C LEU A 176 -2.53 9.12 4.05
N PRO A 177 -3.54 9.05 3.17
CA PRO A 177 -4.77 9.81 3.31
C PRO A 177 -5.66 9.31 4.47
N ALA A 178 -6.68 10.10 4.83
CA ALA A 178 -7.58 9.75 5.94
C ALA A 178 -8.50 8.54 5.65
N ASN A 179 -8.75 8.24 4.38
CA ASN A 179 -9.68 7.20 3.92
C ASN A 179 -9.01 5.83 3.68
N LEU A 180 -8.02 5.48 4.51
CA LEU A 180 -7.33 4.20 4.42
C LEU A 180 -8.22 3.02 4.82
N THR A 181 -8.01 1.89 4.16
CA THR A 181 -8.55 0.59 4.57
C THR A 181 -7.60 -0.04 5.60
N GLU A 182 -8.15 -0.63 6.66
CA GLU A 182 -7.33 -1.35 7.65
C GLU A 182 -6.75 -2.62 7.04
N GLY A 183 -5.49 -2.94 7.39
CA GLY A 183 -4.78 -4.11 6.91
C GLY A 183 -3.28 -3.92 6.87
N ASP A 184 -2.61 -4.88 6.30
CA ASP A 184 -1.17 -4.89 6.15
C ASP A 184 -0.78 -4.19 4.85
N TYR A 185 0.10 -3.18 4.95
CA TYR A 185 0.59 -2.40 3.83
C TYR A 185 2.00 -2.86 3.49
N ALA A 186 2.14 -3.58 2.39
CA ALA A 186 3.43 -4.05 1.90
C ALA A 186 4.25 -2.87 1.36
N THR A 187 5.39 -2.61 1.99
CA THR A 187 6.34 -1.59 1.56
C THR A 187 7.53 -2.29 0.92
N ARG A 188 7.80 -1.98 -0.34
CA ARG A 188 8.93 -2.57 -1.08
C ARG A 188 9.85 -1.46 -1.56
N VAL A 189 11.15 -1.68 -1.40
CA VAL A 189 12.21 -0.82 -1.91
C VAL A 189 12.98 -1.59 -2.97
N PHE A 190 13.11 -1.00 -4.14
CA PHE A 190 13.84 -1.58 -5.26
C PHE A 190 15.04 -0.72 -5.59
N LEU A 191 16.19 -1.35 -5.74
CA LEU A 191 17.35 -0.73 -6.39
C LEU A 191 17.30 -1.07 -7.87
N THR A 192 17.41 -0.06 -8.73
CA THR A 192 17.44 -0.26 -10.17
C THR A 192 18.70 0.34 -10.77
N ARG A 193 19.20 -0.32 -11.82
CA ARG A 193 20.35 0.10 -12.62
C ARG A 193 20.04 -0.24 -14.07
N GLU A 194 20.17 0.74 -14.95
CA GLU A 194 19.79 0.57 -16.38
C GLU A 194 18.37 0.01 -16.58
N GLY A 195 17.43 0.43 -15.73
CA GLY A 195 16.06 -0.05 -15.74
C GLY A 195 15.83 -1.47 -15.21
N MET A 196 16.89 -2.16 -14.75
CA MET A 196 16.79 -3.50 -14.18
C MET A 196 16.84 -3.47 -12.66
N VAL A 197 15.98 -4.23 -12.01
CA VAL A 197 16.01 -4.40 -10.56
C VAL A 197 17.21 -5.28 -10.18
N VAL A 198 18.15 -4.71 -9.42
CA VAL A 198 19.36 -5.38 -8.94
C VAL A 198 19.20 -5.98 -7.55
N ASP A 199 18.41 -5.33 -6.69
CA ASP A 199 18.05 -5.85 -5.37
C ASP A 199 16.71 -5.29 -4.90
N SER A 200 16.10 -5.95 -3.92
CA SER A 200 14.82 -5.52 -3.34
C SER A 200 14.71 -5.88 -1.86
N PHE A 201 14.11 -4.98 -1.10
CA PHE A 201 13.79 -5.15 0.32
C PHE A 201 12.28 -5.02 0.50
N GLU A 202 11.70 -5.82 1.40
CA GLU A 202 10.28 -5.78 1.71
C GLU A 202 10.04 -5.71 3.22
N THR A 203 9.09 -4.88 3.62
CA THR A 203 8.63 -4.75 4.99
C THR A 203 7.13 -4.42 4.99
N VAL A 204 6.50 -4.45 6.17
CA VAL A 204 5.06 -4.27 6.31
C VAL A 204 4.77 -3.17 7.32
N ILE A 205 3.79 -2.31 6.99
CA ILE A 205 3.19 -1.35 7.89
C ILE A 205 1.83 -1.90 8.32
N ASP A 206 1.62 -2.06 9.62
CA ASP A 206 0.34 -2.50 10.17
C ASP A 206 -0.60 -1.30 10.38
N VAL A 207 -1.65 -1.22 9.57
CA VAL A 207 -2.65 -0.14 9.64
C VAL A 207 -3.92 -0.69 10.27
N ARG A 208 -4.25 -0.20 11.48
CA ARG A 208 -5.40 -0.70 12.25
C ARG A 208 -6.29 0.44 12.73
N LYS A 209 -7.58 0.21 12.65
CA LYS A 209 -8.55 1.05 13.34
C LYS A 209 -8.43 0.83 14.83
N VAL A 210 -8.16 1.89 15.59
CA VAL A 210 -8.06 1.85 17.05
C VAL A 210 -9.10 2.81 17.63
N GLY A 211 -9.74 2.40 18.72
CA GLY A 211 -10.70 3.26 19.41
C GLY A 211 -11.68 2.46 20.29
N LEU A 212 -12.54 3.20 20.97
CA LEU A 212 -13.56 2.64 21.86
C LEU A 212 -14.52 1.69 21.09
N GLU A 213 -14.79 1.99 19.81
CA GLU A 213 -15.64 1.17 18.95
C GLU A 213 -15.10 -0.24 18.79
N ARG A 214 -13.78 -0.38 18.51
CA ARG A 214 -13.15 -1.69 18.35
C ARG A 214 -13.08 -2.43 19.69
N PHE A 215 -12.82 -1.74 20.78
CA PHE A 215 -12.86 -2.33 22.12
C PHE A 215 -14.25 -2.87 22.44
N LEU A 216 -15.30 -2.08 22.19
CA LEU A 216 -16.69 -2.50 22.42
C LEU A 216 -17.11 -3.64 21.47
N TYR A 217 -16.69 -3.56 20.20
CA TYR A 217 -16.96 -4.61 19.22
C TYR A 217 -16.30 -5.94 19.64
N ASN A 218 -15.01 -5.92 19.97
CA ASN A 218 -14.27 -7.10 20.40
C ASN A 218 -14.87 -7.64 21.71
N LEU A 219 -15.19 -6.77 22.68
CA LEU A 219 -15.81 -7.18 23.94
C LEU A 219 -17.19 -7.84 23.72
N ALA A 220 -17.97 -7.33 22.75
CA ALA A 220 -19.28 -7.88 22.42
C ALA A 220 -19.19 -9.26 21.73
N HIS A 221 -18.15 -9.50 20.92
CA HIS A 221 -18.01 -10.74 20.15
C HIS A 221 -17.15 -11.79 20.86
N ASP A 222 -16.08 -11.38 21.52
CA ASP A 222 -15.16 -12.31 22.19
C ASP A 222 -15.62 -12.67 23.58
N GLN A 223 -16.30 -11.73 24.28
CA GLN A 223 -16.78 -11.91 25.67
C GLN A 223 -18.21 -11.35 25.85
N PRO A 224 -19.21 -11.94 25.18
CA PRO A 224 -20.60 -11.43 25.18
C PRO A 224 -21.22 -11.32 26.56
N LEU A 225 -20.87 -12.20 27.51
CA LEU A 225 -21.36 -12.13 28.88
C LEU A 225 -20.84 -10.89 29.63
N ILE A 226 -19.57 -10.54 29.45
CA ILE A 226 -18.97 -9.35 30.07
C ILE A 226 -19.57 -8.09 29.45
N TYR A 227 -19.73 -8.05 28.13
CA TYR A 227 -20.41 -6.95 27.45
C TYR A 227 -21.85 -6.76 27.95
N GLY A 228 -22.62 -7.83 28.09
CA GLY A 228 -23.99 -7.79 28.57
C GLY A 228 -24.08 -7.28 30.02
N LEU A 229 -23.23 -7.78 30.92
CA LEU A 229 -23.15 -7.30 32.32
C LEU A 229 -22.73 -5.84 32.41
N LEU A 230 -21.76 -5.42 31.62
CA LEU A 230 -21.31 -4.02 31.56
C LEU A 230 -22.43 -3.10 31.06
N SER A 231 -23.12 -3.50 29.99
CA SER A 231 -24.26 -2.74 29.44
C SER A 231 -25.39 -2.58 30.45
N LEU A 232 -25.72 -3.65 31.18
CA LEU A 232 -26.73 -3.65 32.25
C LEU A 232 -26.31 -2.75 33.41
N ALA A 233 -25.06 -2.82 33.85
CA ALA A 233 -24.54 -1.96 34.93
C ALA A 233 -24.58 -0.47 34.55
N ILE A 234 -24.20 -0.13 33.28
CA ILE A 234 -24.29 1.24 32.78
C ILE A 234 -25.74 1.73 32.73
N ALA A 235 -26.69 0.89 32.25
CA ALA A 235 -28.10 1.22 32.18
C ALA A 235 -28.69 1.50 33.58
N ILE A 236 -28.38 0.65 34.57
CA ILE A 236 -28.82 0.83 35.96
C ILE A 236 -28.23 2.12 36.55
N ALA A 237 -26.93 2.36 36.37
CA ALA A 237 -26.25 3.56 36.88
C ALA A 237 -26.81 4.84 36.23
N ALA A 238 -27.03 4.83 34.91
CA ALA A 238 -27.64 5.95 34.20
C ALA A 238 -29.09 6.20 34.65
N GLY A 239 -29.88 5.17 34.80
CA GLY A 239 -31.27 5.30 35.27
C GLY A 239 -31.36 5.82 36.71
N TRP A 240 -30.52 5.30 37.64
CA TRP A 240 -30.44 5.80 39.00
C TRP A 240 -29.91 7.24 39.07
N GLY A 241 -28.85 7.54 38.31
CA GLY A 241 -28.29 8.87 38.20
C GLY A 241 -29.28 9.91 37.68
N ALA A 242 -30.03 9.57 36.62
CA ALA A 242 -31.09 10.43 36.08
C ALA A 242 -32.19 10.65 37.14
N ALA A 243 -32.66 9.61 37.85
CA ALA A 243 -33.67 9.72 38.88
C ALA A 243 -33.18 10.60 40.05
N ALA A 244 -31.91 10.46 40.45
CA ALA A 244 -31.32 11.30 41.51
C ALA A 244 -31.22 12.78 41.08
N PHE A 245 -30.78 13.03 39.84
CA PHE A 245 -30.69 14.39 39.27
C PHE A 245 -32.05 15.06 39.21
N PHE A 246 -33.10 14.41 38.72
CA PHE A 246 -34.43 14.98 38.63
C PHE A 246 -35.05 15.18 40.01
N ARG A 247 -34.74 14.39 41.02
CA ARG A 247 -35.14 14.64 42.42
C ARG A 247 -34.50 15.90 42.98
N TYR A 248 -33.20 16.12 42.69
CA TYR A 248 -32.46 17.30 43.12
C TYR A 248 -32.97 18.61 42.46
N VAL A 249 -33.32 18.55 41.16
CA VAL A 249 -33.78 19.74 40.42
C VAL A 249 -35.26 20.10 40.75
N ARG A 250 -36.08 19.14 41.22
CA ARG A 250 -37.48 19.35 41.57
C ARG A 250 -37.72 19.61 43.07
N GLY A 251 -36.76 19.46 43.92
CA GLY A 251 -36.81 19.81 45.36
C GLY A 251 -36.22 21.20 45.57
#